data_d9aff010bc6d8605ab472bb6a438132a
#
_entry.id   d9aff010bc6d8605ab472bb6a438132a
#
_cell.length_a   1.000
_cell.length_b   1.000
_cell.length_c   1.000
_cell.angle_alpha   90.00
_cell.angle_beta   90.00
_cell.angle_gamma   90.00
#
_symmetry.space_group_name_H-M   'P 1'
#
loop_
_entity.id
_entity.type
_entity.pdbx_description
1 polymer ?
#
loop_
_entity_poly.entity_id
_entity_poly.type
_entity_poly.pdbx_seq_one_letter_code
_entity_poly.pdbx_strand_id
1 'polypeptide(L)'
;PSSAASDVYKRQLSPSLYRDVPGVPGFYTREQLLIDEVIRLMPSEFEGLSAFQQLAKLQHFGLPTRMLDVTMNPLVALFFACGGSTKLDGEVVVLPRTQILHENAQQVSWISNWAINGSWGSVDGMGVAKAAGLPVGRAGVPLSEELIESLTNPFLAVRPRHTNPRLKAQNGAFLIAGLSIDGAEAQGQMGRSFADRNLEIRPHRFEFGETADESTSIRIHKPRVLVDGESKPRILRQLNNLDVNEATLS
;
A
#
# COMPACT_ATOMS: atom_id res chain seq x y z
N PRO A 1 -3.46 -23.33 -17.39
CA PRO A 1 -3.31 -22.74 -16.07
C PRO A 1 -4.66 -22.72 -15.38
N SER A 2 -4.75 -23.36 -14.21
CA SER A 2 -6.01 -23.40 -13.46
C SER A 2 -6.34 -21.99 -12.98
N SER A 3 -7.62 -21.63 -12.88
CA SER A 3 -8.10 -20.34 -12.38
C SER A 3 -7.50 -19.97 -11.00
N ALA A 4 -7.19 -20.97 -10.18
CA ALA A 4 -6.55 -20.80 -8.88
C ALA A 4 -5.11 -20.27 -8.96
N ALA A 5 -4.32 -20.64 -9.97
CA ALA A 5 -2.97 -20.10 -10.16
C ALA A 5 -3.03 -18.61 -10.58
N SER A 6 -3.96 -18.26 -11.47
CA SER A 6 -4.22 -16.89 -11.88
C SER A 6 -4.62 -15.99 -10.68
N ASP A 7 -5.41 -16.50 -9.73
CA ASP A 7 -5.83 -15.77 -8.55
C ASP A 7 -4.69 -15.52 -7.55
N VAL A 8 -3.73 -16.43 -7.43
CA VAL A 8 -2.56 -16.25 -6.56
C VAL A 8 -1.67 -15.13 -7.09
N TYR A 9 -1.45 -15.04 -8.40
CA TYR A 9 -0.66 -13.95 -9.01
C TYR A 9 -1.33 -12.58 -8.85
N LYS A 10 -2.64 -12.51 -9.03
CA LYS A 10 -3.41 -11.27 -8.85
C LYS A 10 -3.38 -10.75 -7.42
N ARG A 11 -3.31 -11.64 -6.43
CA ARG A 11 -3.31 -11.29 -5.02
C ARG A 11 -1.98 -10.71 -4.51
N GLN A 12 -0.86 -11.05 -5.13
CA GLN A 12 0.47 -10.67 -4.62
C GLN A 12 0.78 -9.17 -4.75
N LEU A 13 0.21 -8.48 -5.73
CA LEU A 13 0.42 -7.06 -5.96
C LEU A 13 -0.71 -6.17 -5.41
N SER A 14 -1.68 -6.76 -4.73
CA SER A 14 -2.70 -6.02 -4.00
C SER A 14 -2.35 -6.00 -2.51
N PRO A 15 -2.44 -4.84 -1.83
CA PRO A 15 -2.34 -4.76 -0.39
C PRO A 15 -3.23 -5.81 0.29
N SER A 16 -2.76 -6.39 1.39
CA SER A 16 -3.50 -7.47 2.07
C SER A 16 -4.89 -7.04 2.52
N LEU A 17 -5.06 -5.78 2.87
CA LEU A 17 -6.36 -5.18 3.23
C LEU A 17 -7.40 -5.24 2.10
N TYR A 18 -6.95 -5.14 0.84
CA TYR A 18 -7.85 -5.07 -0.33
C TYR A 18 -8.10 -6.44 -0.97
N ARG A 19 -7.53 -7.50 -0.39
CA ARG A 19 -7.78 -8.86 -0.87
C ARG A 19 -9.15 -9.33 -0.42
N ASP A 20 -9.85 -10.03 -1.32
CA ASP A 20 -11.12 -10.64 -0.97
C ASP A 20 -10.94 -11.69 0.13
N VAL A 21 -11.69 -11.53 1.21
CA VAL A 21 -11.78 -12.52 2.28
C VAL A 21 -13.08 -13.29 2.10
N PRO A 22 -13.03 -14.62 1.92
CA PRO A 22 -14.25 -15.42 1.76
C PRO A 22 -15.23 -15.18 2.90
N GLY A 23 -16.48 -14.87 2.57
CA GLY A 23 -17.56 -14.60 3.54
C GLY A 23 -17.50 -13.20 4.20
N VAL A 24 -16.52 -12.34 3.84
CA VAL A 24 -16.42 -10.99 4.37
C VAL A 24 -16.26 -9.99 3.22
N PRO A 25 -17.33 -9.68 2.49
CA PRO A 25 -17.28 -8.70 1.42
C PRO A 25 -16.90 -7.32 1.99
N GLY A 26 -16.09 -6.57 1.23
CA GLY A 26 -15.69 -5.22 1.64
C GLY A 26 -14.82 -5.21 2.91
N PHE A 27 -13.94 -6.19 3.07
CA PHE A 27 -13.07 -6.32 4.24
C PHE A 27 -12.27 -5.03 4.54
N TYR A 28 -11.90 -4.28 3.52
CA TYR A 28 -11.20 -2.99 3.63
C TYR A 28 -11.96 -1.97 4.49
N THR A 29 -13.29 -2.05 4.54
CA THR A 29 -14.11 -1.13 5.36
C THR A 29 -13.89 -1.30 6.86
N ARG A 30 -13.22 -2.37 7.26
CA ARG A 30 -12.86 -2.66 8.66
C ARG A 30 -11.49 -2.14 9.07
N GLU A 31 -10.79 -1.42 8.19
CA GLU A 31 -9.41 -0.97 8.42
C GLU A 31 -9.26 -0.25 9.77
N GLN A 32 -10.05 0.78 10.01
CA GLN A 32 -9.99 1.56 11.26
C GLN A 32 -10.31 0.70 12.48
N LEU A 33 -11.37 -0.09 12.39
CA LEU A 33 -11.77 -0.97 13.50
C LEU A 33 -10.64 -1.95 13.88
N LEU A 34 -9.97 -2.53 12.89
CA LEU A 34 -8.85 -3.45 13.13
C LEU A 34 -7.65 -2.74 13.74
N ILE A 35 -7.34 -1.54 13.25
CA ILE A 35 -6.24 -0.72 13.77
C ILE A 35 -6.52 -0.32 15.22
N ASP A 36 -7.70 0.21 15.50
CA ASP A 36 -8.11 0.66 16.84
C ASP A 36 -8.06 -0.49 17.84
N GLU A 37 -8.51 -1.68 17.44
CA GLU A 37 -8.52 -2.84 18.32
C GLU A 37 -7.11 -3.30 18.69
N VAL A 38 -6.18 -3.33 17.72
CA VAL A 38 -4.79 -3.70 18.00
C VAL A 38 -4.08 -2.66 18.86
N ILE A 39 -4.28 -1.36 18.58
CA ILE A 39 -3.70 -0.28 19.39
C ILE A 39 -4.26 -0.32 20.80
N ARG A 40 -5.57 -0.58 20.96
CA ARG A 40 -6.22 -0.71 22.28
C ARG A 40 -5.65 -1.88 23.09
N LEU A 41 -5.28 -2.99 22.44
CA LEU A 41 -4.72 -4.17 23.12
C LEU A 41 -3.25 -4.00 23.49
N MET A 42 -2.49 -3.19 22.74
CA MET A 42 -1.05 -3.04 22.91
C MET A 42 -0.63 -1.56 22.82
N PRO A 43 -1.18 -0.66 23.65
CA PRO A 43 -1.00 0.79 23.49
C PRO A 43 0.48 1.21 23.60
N SER A 44 1.25 0.60 24.47
CA SER A 44 2.67 0.90 24.66
C SER A 44 3.53 0.64 23.43
N GLU A 45 3.09 -0.27 22.56
CA GLU A 45 3.79 -0.59 21.32
C GLU A 45 3.68 0.53 20.26
N PHE A 46 2.66 1.37 20.38
CA PHE A 46 2.33 2.41 19.39
C PHE A 46 2.56 3.83 19.89
N GLU A 47 2.89 3.99 21.18
CA GLU A 47 3.13 5.28 21.79
C GLU A 47 4.30 6.01 21.11
N GLY A 48 4.11 7.28 20.76
CA GLY A 48 5.13 8.12 20.12
C GLY A 48 5.41 7.81 18.65
N LEU A 49 4.73 6.83 18.06
CA LEU A 49 4.88 6.50 16.64
C LEU A 49 4.03 7.42 15.76
N SER A 50 4.60 7.84 14.62
CA SER A 50 3.82 8.49 13.56
C SER A 50 2.80 7.52 12.97
N ALA A 51 1.75 8.03 12.30
CA ALA A 51 0.75 7.19 11.63
C ALA A 51 1.38 6.19 10.65
N PHE A 52 2.39 6.61 9.89
CA PHE A 52 3.13 5.71 9.00
C PHE A 52 3.84 4.58 9.77
N GLN A 53 4.52 4.93 10.87
CA GLN A 53 5.23 3.94 11.69
C GLN A 53 4.26 2.98 12.39
N GLN A 54 3.08 3.46 12.77
CA GLN A 54 2.00 2.61 13.29
C GLN A 54 1.54 1.59 12.24
N LEU A 55 1.28 2.03 11.00
CA LEU A 55 0.89 1.12 9.91
C LEU A 55 1.98 0.08 9.62
N ALA A 56 3.25 0.50 9.55
CA ALA A 56 4.37 -0.41 9.30
C ALA A 56 4.51 -1.44 10.43
N LYS A 57 4.29 -1.04 11.69
CA LYS A 57 4.31 -1.94 12.84
C LYS A 57 3.12 -2.88 12.87
N LEU A 58 1.93 -2.42 12.54
CA LEU A 58 0.74 -3.24 12.40
C LEU A 58 0.93 -4.33 11.34
N GLN A 59 1.49 -3.96 10.18
CA GLN A 59 1.82 -4.93 9.13
C GLN A 59 2.86 -5.95 9.61
N HIS A 60 3.87 -5.52 10.35
CA HIS A 60 4.86 -6.42 10.95
C HIS A 60 4.21 -7.43 11.92
N PHE A 61 3.19 -7.04 12.66
CA PHE A 61 2.38 -7.92 13.51
C PHE A 61 1.40 -8.80 12.72
N GLY A 62 1.37 -8.68 11.40
CA GLY A 62 0.52 -9.50 10.53
C GLY A 62 -0.88 -8.95 10.30
N LEU A 63 -1.17 -7.72 10.75
CA LEU A 63 -2.44 -7.08 10.43
C LEU A 63 -2.51 -6.76 8.94
N PRO A 64 -3.62 -7.05 8.26
CA PRO A 64 -3.83 -6.57 6.90
C PRO A 64 -3.83 -5.03 6.85
N THR A 65 -2.94 -4.48 6.04
CA THR A 65 -2.82 -3.03 5.83
C THR A 65 -2.92 -2.69 4.34
N ARG A 66 -3.04 -1.39 4.03
CA ARG A 66 -2.98 -0.84 2.68
C ARG A 66 -1.56 -0.70 2.12
N MET A 67 -0.58 -1.26 2.80
CA MET A 67 0.81 -1.19 2.39
C MET A 67 1.26 -2.48 1.70
N LEU A 68 2.23 -2.34 0.80
CA LEU A 68 2.96 -3.43 0.18
C LEU A 68 4.43 -3.27 0.47
N ASP A 69 5.07 -4.37 0.90
CA ASP A 69 6.52 -4.44 1.00
C ASP A 69 7.13 -4.51 -0.41
N VAL A 70 8.12 -3.67 -0.64
CA VAL A 70 8.93 -3.67 -1.85
C VAL A 70 10.40 -3.55 -1.49
N THR A 71 11.27 -3.91 -2.40
CA THR A 71 12.71 -3.76 -2.22
C THR A 71 13.33 -2.93 -3.32
N MET A 72 14.34 -2.17 -2.96
CA MET A 72 15.17 -1.43 -3.91
C MET A 72 16.33 -2.27 -4.45
N ASN A 73 16.53 -3.49 -3.90
CA ASN A 73 17.57 -4.40 -4.33
C ASN A 73 17.00 -5.50 -5.24
N PRO A 74 17.37 -5.53 -6.54
CA PRO A 74 16.84 -6.53 -7.48
C PRO A 74 17.20 -7.97 -7.11
N LEU A 75 18.32 -8.20 -6.41
CA LEU A 75 18.70 -9.54 -5.97
C LEU A 75 17.79 -10.02 -4.83
N VAL A 76 17.39 -9.13 -3.95
CA VAL A 76 16.41 -9.43 -2.90
C VAL A 76 15.04 -9.71 -3.50
N ALA A 77 14.62 -8.93 -4.50
CA ALA A 77 13.37 -9.21 -5.24
C ALA A 77 13.41 -10.60 -5.90
N LEU A 78 14.54 -10.94 -6.53
CA LEU A 78 14.75 -12.24 -7.14
C LEU A 78 14.73 -13.38 -6.10
N PHE A 79 15.34 -13.17 -4.92
CA PHE A 79 15.29 -14.12 -3.82
C PHE A 79 13.84 -14.43 -3.41
N PHE A 80 13.02 -13.41 -3.20
CA PHE A 80 11.61 -13.61 -2.86
C PHE A 80 10.80 -14.26 -3.98
N ALA A 81 11.08 -13.93 -5.25
CA ALA A 81 10.44 -14.57 -6.40
C ALA A 81 10.80 -16.07 -6.50
N CYS A 82 11.97 -16.47 -6.00
CA CYS A 82 12.38 -17.87 -5.91
C CYS A 82 11.78 -18.61 -4.71
N GLY A 83 11.15 -17.91 -3.77
CA GLY A 83 10.48 -18.53 -2.62
C GLY A 83 9.29 -19.41 -3.03
N GLY A 84 8.84 -20.25 -2.08
CA GLY A 84 7.68 -21.12 -2.28
C GLY A 84 7.93 -22.35 -3.14
N SER A 85 6.88 -22.86 -3.79
CA SER A 85 6.92 -24.12 -4.55
C SER A 85 7.73 -24.01 -5.84
N THR A 86 8.57 -25.00 -6.10
CA THR A 86 9.29 -25.16 -7.39
C THR A 86 8.40 -25.60 -8.54
N LYS A 87 7.16 -25.98 -8.26
CA LYS A 87 6.16 -26.31 -9.30
C LYS A 87 5.49 -25.09 -9.91
N LEU A 88 5.72 -23.91 -9.33
CA LEU A 88 5.12 -22.64 -9.76
C LEU A 88 6.24 -21.67 -10.13
N ASP A 89 6.06 -20.95 -11.22
CA ASP A 89 6.95 -19.88 -11.60
C ASP A 89 6.91 -18.74 -10.59
N GLY A 90 8.00 -18.00 -10.49
CA GLY A 90 8.07 -16.75 -9.73
C GLY A 90 8.01 -15.55 -10.67
N GLU A 91 7.73 -14.39 -10.09
CA GLU A 91 7.69 -13.16 -10.87
C GLU A 91 8.32 -12.02 -10.07
N VAL A 92 9.22 -11.27 -10.71
CA VAL A 92 9.70 -9.98 -10.22
C VAL A 92 9.01 -8.90 -11.04
N VAL A 93 8.24 -8.06 -10.37
CA VAL A 93 7.59 -6.90 -10.99
C VAL A 93 8.46 -5.67 -10.76
N VAL A 94 8.86 -5.02 -11.85
CA VAL A 94 9.65 -3.80 -11.78
C VAL A 94 8.71 -2.60 -11.81
N LEU A 95 8.69 -1.82 -10.74
CA LEU A 95 7.89 -0.61 -10.66
C LEU A 95 8.59 0.53 -11.43
N PRO A 96 7.84 1.37 -12.17
CA PRO A 96 8.42 2.54 -12.80
C PRO A 96 9.08 3.43 -11.75
N ARG A 97 10.07 4.20 -12.15
CA ARG A 97 10.75 5.15 -11.27
C ARG A 97 9.76 6.24 -10.85
N THR A 98 9.10 6.02 -9.72
CA THR A 98 8.30 7.02 -9.04
C THR A 98 9.19 7.80 -8.06
N GLN A 99 8.77 8.98 -7.69
CA GLN A 99 9.42 9.70 -6.60
C GLN A 99 9.30 8.85 -5.32
N ILE A 100 10.45 8.54 -4.71
CA ILE A 100 10.48 7.84 -3.43
C ILE A 100 10.51 8.90 -2.33
N LEU A 101 9.46 8.93 -1.54
CA LEU A 101 9.30 9.86 -0.43
C LEU A 101 9.97 9.31 0.84
N HIS A 102 10.41 10.20 1.71
CA HIS A 102 10.75 9.82 3.08
C HIS A 102 9.49 9.67 3.92
N GLU A 103 9.54 8.85 4.97
CA GLU A 103 8.40 8.63 5.88
C GLU A 103 7.87 9.93 6.52
N ASN A 104 8.68 10.98 6.60
CA ASN A 104 8.29 12.28 7.14
C ASN A 104 7.73 13.25 6.08
N ALA A 105 7.60 12.83 4.83
CA ALA A 105 7.01 13.68 3.81
C ALA A 105 5.54 13.96 4.15
N GLN A 106 5.09 15.18 3.82
CA GLN A 106 3.73 15.62 4.11
C GLN A 106 2.68 14.71 3.47
N GLN A 107 2.92 14.28 2.24
CA GLN A 107 2.04 13.38 1.48
C GLN A 107 1.89 12.02 2.18
N VAL A 108 3.00 11.50 2.74
CA VAL A 108 2.99 10.25 3.52
C VAL A 108 2.21 10.42 4.82
N SER A 109 2.38 11.57 5.47
CA SER A 109 1.62 11.90 6.69
C SER A 109 0.12 11.93 6.41
N TRP A 110 -0.32 12.60 5.35
CA TRP A 110 -1.74 12.70 5.00
C TRP A 110 -2.39 11.33 4.76
N ILE A 111 -1.80 10.52 3.89
CA ILE A 111 -2.38 9.20 3.56
C ILE A 111 -2.33 8.24 4.75
N SER A 112 -1.28 8.31 5.57
CA SER A 112 -1.15 7.46 6.75
C SER A 112 -2.12 7.87 7.86
N ASN A 113 -2.29 9.16 8.10
CA ASN A 113 -3.30 9.67 9.05
C ASN A 113 -4.71 9.29 8.58
N TRP A 114 -4.97 9.42 7.28
CA TRP A 114 -6.26 9.01 6.74
C TRP A 114 -6.49 7.49 6.94
N ALA A 115 -5.48 6.66 6.76
CA ALA A 115 -5.58 5.22 7.00
C ALA A 115 -5.99 4.87 8.42
N ILE A 116 -5.53 5.66 9.41
CA ILE A 116 -5.84 5.43 10.83
C ILE A 116 -7.18 6.07 11.24
N ASN A 117 -7.49 7.27 10.73
CA ASN A 117 -8.60 8.08 11.22
C ASN A 117 -9.75 8.24 10.21
N GLY A 118 -9.58 7.79 8.98
CA GLY A 118 -10.56 7.98 7.90
C GLY A 118 -11.72 7.01 7.98
N SER A 119 -12.69 7.22 7.11
CA SER A 119 -13.83 6.34 6.93
C SER A 119 -14.07 6.06 5.45
N TRP A 120 -14.48 4.84 5.16
CA TRP A 120 -14.88 4.42 3.81
C TRP A 120 -16.33 4.79 3.53
N GLY A 121 -16.68 4.93 2.26
CA GLY A 121 -18.02 5.31 1.82
C GLY A 121 -18.21 6.81 1.73
N SER A 122 -19.41 7.29 2.04
CA SER A 122 -19.78 8.70 1.89
C SER A 122 -19.23 9.53 3.06
N VAL A 123 -18.30 10.45 2.74
CA VAL A 123 -17.65 11.36 3.69
C VAL A 123 -17.64 12.76 3.11
N ASP A 124 -17.90 13.79 3.93
CA ASP A 124 -17.74 15.17 3.50
C ASP A 124 -16.25 15.56 3.38
N GLY A 125 -15.97 16.58 2.60
CA GLY A 125 -14.59 17.04 2.38
C GLY A 125 -13.90 17.51 3.67
N MET A 126 -14.67 17.97 4.66
CA MET A 126 -14.16 18.35 5.97
C MET A 126 -13.67 17.10 6.74
N GLY A 127 -14.44 16.01 6.69
CA GLY A 127 -14.05 14.72 7.26
C GLY A 127 -12.78 14.18 6.64
N VAL A 128 -12.62 14.31 5.32
CA VAL A 128 -11.39 13.93 4.62
C VAL A 128 -10.19 14.73 5.13
N ALA A 129 -10.32 16.06 5.23
CA ALA A 129 -9.24 16.91 5.73
C ALA A 129 -8.86 16.57 7.18
N LYS A 130 -9.84 16.39 8.04
CA LYS A 130 -9.65 16.02 9.46
C LYS A 130 -8.96 14.66 9.59
N ALA A 131 -9.41 13.67 8.84
CA ALA A 131 -8.82 12.34 8.83
C ALA A 131 -7.37 12.35 8.35
N ALA A 132 -7.05 13.19 7.36
CA ALA A 132 -5.67 13.39 6.89
C ALA A 132 -4.79 14.18 7.88
N GLY A 133 -5.33 14.59 9.04
CA GLY A 133 -4.58 15.28 10.09
C GLY A 133 -4.43 16.79 9.89
N LEU A 134 -5.28 17.39 9.06
CA LEU A 134 -5.28 18.85 8.90
C LEU A 134 -6.05 19.53 10.04
N PRO A 135 -5.57 20.71 10.52
CA PRO A 135 -6.30 21.48 11.50
C PRO A 135 -7.57 22.07 10.86
N VAL A 136 -8.72 21.66 11.38
CA VAL A 136 -10.02 22.12 10.88
C VAL A 136 -10.52 23.24 11.79
N GLY A 137 -10.52 24.47 11.27
CA GLY A 137 -11.09 25.64 11.94
C GLY A 137 -12.57 25.87 11.59
N ARG A 138 -13.21 26.86 12.27
CA ARG A 138 -14.61 27.23 12.02
C ARG A 138 -14.91 27.68 10.57
N ALA A 139 -13.88 28.11 9.83
CA ALA A 139 -14.02 28.57 8.44
C ALA A 139 -13.86 27.44 7.40
N GLY A 140 -13.66 26.21 7.87
CA GLY A 140 -13.28 25.08 7.00
C GLY A 140 -11.81 25.16 6.59
N VAL A 141 -11.24 24.02 6.21
CA VAL A 141 -9.94 23.94 5.51
C VAL A 141 -10.24 23.62 4.06
N PRO A 142 -9.82 24.45 3.10
CA PRO A 142 -9.93 24.07 1.71
C PRO A 142 -9.06 22.83 1.49
N LEU A 143 -9.61 21.78 0.91
CA LEU A 143 -8.81 20.66 0.44
C LEU A 143 -7.91 21.20 -0.65
N SER A 144 -6.61 21.23 -0.37
CA SER A 144 -5.63 21.66 -1.39
C SER A 144 -5.55 20.61 -2.50
N GLU A 145 -5.25 21.05 -3.70
CA GLU A 145 -5.01 20.16 -4.84
C GLU A 145 -3.94 19.13 -4.49
N GLU A 146 -2.86 19.56 -3.86
CA GLU A 146 -1.78 18.68 -3.40
C GLU A 146 -2.25 17.61 -2.41
N LEU A 147 -3.18 17.92 -1.50
CA LEU A 147 -3.74 16.94 -0.59
C LEU A 147 -4.55 15.89 -1.36
N ILE A 148 -5.44 16.33 -2.23
CA ILE A 148 -6.27 15.42 -3.04
C ILE A 148 -5.39 14.55 -3.94
N GLU A 149 -4.44 15.14 -4.64
CA GLU A 149 -3.48 14.42 -5.47
C GLU A 149 -2.70 13.37 -4.66
N SER A 150 -2.27 13.74 -3.45
CA SER A 150 -1.56 12.81 -2.57
C SER A 150 -2.43 11.65 -2.09
N LEU A 151 -3.68 11.94 -1.73
CA LEU A 151 -4.63 10.92 -1.27
C LEU A 151 -5.09 10.01 -2.41
N THR A 152 -5.24 10.55 -3.62
CA THR A 152 -5.71 9.80 -4.80
C THR A 152 -4.57 9.17 -5.60
N ASN A 153 -3.31 9.44 -5.24
CA ASN A 153 -2.21 8.75 -5.90
C ASN A 153 -2.35 7.23 -5.69
N PRO A 154 -2.35 6.45 -6.76
CA PRO A 154 -2.49 5.00 -6.66
C PRO A 154 -1.55 4.35 -5.65
N PHE A 155 -0.27 4.78 -5.69
CA PHE A 155 0.74 4.36 -4.73
C PHE A 155 1.73 5.48 -4.45
N LEU A 156 1.96 5.75 -3.19
CA LEU A 156 3.13 6.49 -2.74
C LEU A 156 4.23 5.51 -2.36
N ALA A 157 5.39 5.64 -3.01
CA ALA A 157 6.57 4.88 -2.65
C ALA A 157 7.28 5.57 -1.47
N VAL A 158 7.47 4.85 -0.37
CA VAL A 158 7.99 5.42 0.87
C VAL A 158 9.20 4.64 1.36
N ARG A 159 10.28 5.36 1.63
CA ARG A 159 11.45 4.82 2.32
C ARG A 159 11.33 5.09 3.82
N PRO A 160 11.22 4.04 4.64
CA PRO A 160 11.21 4.18 6.10
C PRO A 160 12.59 4.57 6.62
N ARG A 161 12.65 5.08 7.84
CA ARG A 161 13.92 5.14 8.59
C ARG A 161 14.41 3.73 8.89
N HIS A 162 15.72 3.55 8.86
CA HIS A 162 16.35 2.25 9.12
C HIS A 162 16.31 1.89 10.62
N THR A 163 15.13 1.83 11.20
CA THR A 163 14.93 1.45 12.60
C THR A 163 14.85 -0.07 12.78
N ASN A 164 14.49 -0.80 11.73
CA ASN A 164 14.36 -2.25 11.74
C ASN A 164 15.54 -2.88 10.96
N PRO A 165 16.37 -3.75 11.59
CA PRO A 165 17.48 -4.43 10.91
C PRO A 165 17.07 -5.19 9.66
N ARG A 166 15.93 -5.86 9.68
CA ARG A 166 15.38 -6.62 8.55
C ARG A 166 15.09 -5.69 7.34
N LEU A 167 14.41 -4.57 7.55
CA LEU A 167 14.14 -3.60 6.48
C LEU A 167 15.44 -3.04 5.89
N LYS A 168 16.46 -2.84 6.74
CA LYS A 168 17.78 -2.40 6.30
C LYS A 168 18.47 -3.48 5.44
N ALA A 169 18.47 -4.73 5.90
CA ALA A 169 19.08 -5.86 5.18
C ALA A 169 18.42 -6.09 3.82
N GLN A 170 17.11 -5.97 3.76
CA GLN A 170 16.31 -6.13 2.54
C GLN A 170 16.33 -4.90 1.64
N ASN A 171 16.96 -3.81 2.03
CA ASN A 171 16.81 -2.50 1.37
C ASN A 171 15.34 -2.18 1.10
N GLY A 172 14.52 -2.40 2.13
CA GLY A 172 13.07 -2.38 2.06
C GLY A 172 12.51 -0.97 1.90
N ALA A 173 11.40 -0.89 1.22
CA ALA A 173 10.54 0.27 1.10
C ALA A 173 9.08 -0.18 1.12
N PHE A 174 8.16 0.76 1.18
CA PHE A 174 6.73 0.48 1.16
C PHE A 174 6.06 1.20 0.00
N LEU A 175 5.05 0.58 -0.57
CA LEU A 175 4.04 1.28 -1.36
C LEU A 175 2.81 1.45 -0.48
N ILE A 176 2.34 2.67 -0.29
CA ILE A 176 1.07 2.94 0.39
C ILE A 176 0.02 3.18 -0.69
N ALA A 177 -1.04 2.37 -0.67
CA ALA A 177 -2.15 2.55 -1.60
C ALA A 177 -3.00 3.76 -1.22
N GLY A 178 -3.30 4.58 -2.21
CA GLY A 178 -4.19 5.73 -2.07
C GLY A 178 -5.67 5.36 -2.15
N LEU A 179 -6.49 6.37 -2.40
CA LEU A 179 -7.95 6.32 -2.38
C LEU A 179 -8.50 6.61 -3.76
N SER A 180 -9.58 5.94 -4.14
CA SER A 180 -10.47 6.43 -5.19
C SER A 180 -11.49 7.36 -4.54
N ILE A 181 -11.56 8.60 -5.00
CA ILE A 181 -12.49 9.63 -4.49
C ILE A 181 -13.42 10.01 -5.64
N ASP A 182 -14.62 9.44 -5.64
CA ASP A 182 -15.65 9.79 -6.61
C ASP A 182 -16.30 11.12 -6.21
N GLY A 183 -16.57 11.97 -7.18
CA GLY A 183 -17.09 13.33 -6.96
C GLY A 183 -16.00 14.42 -6.91
N ALA A 184 -14.72 14.03 -6.96
CA ALA A 184 -13.59 14.96 -7.06
C ALA A 184 -13.32 15.47 -8.48
N GLU A 185 -13.97 14.90 -9.50
CA GLU A 185 -13.72 15.17 -10.93
C GLU A 185 -14.05 16.59 -11.40
N ALA A 186 -14.62 17.43 -10.55
CA ALA A 186 -14.77 18.85 -10.85
C ALA A 186 -13.44 19.61 -10.64
N GLN A 187 -12.39 19.20 -11.32
CA GLN A 187 -11.01 19.76 -11.26
C GLN A 187 -10.90 21.26 -11.59
N GLY A 188 -11.97 21.95 -11.86
CA GLY A 188 -11.99 23.40 -12.13
C GLY A 188 -12.67 24.25 -11.08
N GLN A 189 -13.23 23.67 -10.00
CA GLN A 189 -14.01 24.39 -8.98
C GLN A 189 -13.54 24.08 -7.56
N MET A 190 -12.24 24.08 -7.32
CA MET A 190 -11.64 23.99 -5.98
C MET A 190 -11.85 25.30 -5.23
N GLY A 191 -12.95 25.41 -4.54
CA GLY A 191 -13.31 26.48 -3.65
C GLY A 191 -14.04 25.92 -2.44
N ARG A 192 -14.56 26.81 -1.59
CA ARG A 192 -15.37 26.48 -0.39
C ARG A 192 -16.46 25.41 -0.62
N SER A 193 -16.89 25.24 -1.86
CA SER A 193 -17.91 24.27 -2.30
C SER A 193 -17.47 22.79 -2.18
N PHE A 194 -16.17 22.49 -2.04
CA PHE A 194 -15.71 21.10 -1.97
C PHE A 194 -15.77 20.52 -0.55
N ALA A 195 -15.60 21.38 0.47
CA ALA A 195 -15.66 20.98 1.86
C ALA A 195 -17.03 20.43 2.30
N ASP A 196 -18.10 20.94 1.67
CA ASP A 196 -19.50 20.59 1.98
C ASP A 196 -20.07 19.47 1.08
N ARG A 197 -19.27 18.94 0.15
CA ARG A 197 -19.73 17.84 -0.72
C ARG A 197 -19.51 16.49 -0.06
N ASN A 198 -20.49 15.63 -0.21
CA ASN A 198 -20.32 14.20 0.08
C ASN A 198 -19.46 13.57 -1.01
N LEU A 199 -18.36 13.00 -0.59
CA LEU A 199 -17.40 12.27 -1.42
C LEU A 199 -17.57 10.78 -1.14
N GLU A 200 -17.55 9.96 -2.19
CA GLU A 200 -17.56 8.52 -2.03
C GLU A 200 -16.12 8.00 -2.05
N ILE A 201 -15.66 7.47 -0.93
CA ILE A 201 -14.29 7.00 -0.74
C ILE A 201 -14.24 5.48 -0.89
N ARG A 202 -13.41 5.01 -1.81
CA ARG A 202 -13.21 3.59 -2.11
C ARG A 202 -11.72 3.26 -2.22
N PRO A 203 -11.32 1.98 -2.06
CA PRO A 203 -9.96 1.57 -2.39
C PRO A 203 -9.73 1.64 -3.90
N HIS A 204 -8.52 1.98 -4.31
CA HIS A 204 -8.11 1.74 -5.69
C HIS A 204 -8.15 0.25 -6.00
N ARG A 205 -8.75 -0.12 -7.12
CA ARG A 205 -8.66 -1.48 -7.66
C ARG A 205 -7.38 -1.58 -8.50
N PHE A 206 -6.55 -2.55 -8.17
CA PHE A 206 -5.34 -2.85 -8.92
C PHE A 206 -5.62 -4.07 -9.78
N GLU A 207 -5.69 -3.88 -11.09
CA GLU A 207 -5.81 -4.96 -12.05
C GLU A 207 -4.54 -5.07 -12.87
N PHE A 208 -4.04 -6.29 -12.98
CA PHE A 208 -2.88 -6.64 -13.76
C PHE A 208 -3.35 -7.45 -14.97
N GLY A 209 -3.33 -6.88 -16.17
CA GLY A 209 -3.74 -7.57 -17.39
C GLY A 209 -4.16 -6.62 -18.51
N GLU A 210 -4.43 -7.22 -19.68
CA GLU A 210 -4.81 -6.48 -20.88
C GLU A 210 -6.29 -6.08 -20.95
N THR A 211 -7.13 -6.58 -20.04
CA THR A 211 -8.60 -6.41 -20.06
C THR A 211 -9.11 -5.84 -18.74
N ALA A 212 -8.72 -4.63 -18.37
CA ALA A 212 -9.29 -3.94 -17.21
C ALA A 212 -10.47 -3.05 -17.64
N ASP A 213 -11.53 -3.02 -16.83
CA ASP A 213 -12.63 -2.07 -16.97
C ASP A 213 -12.09 -0.64 -16.75
N GLU A 214 -12.36 0.27 -17.69
CA GLU A 214 -11.68 1.56 -17.79
C GLU A 214 -12.01 2.55 -16.67
N SER A 215 -13.02 2.29 -15.85
CA SER A 215 -13.58 3.33 -14.97
C SER A 215 -12.97 3.41 -13.57
N THR A 216 -12.25 2.39 -13.08
CA THR A 216 -11.77 2.35 -11.67
C THR A 216 -10.46 1.62 -11.47
N SER A 217 -9.85 1.06 -12.52
CA SER A 217 -8.68 0.19 -12.40
C SER A 217 -7.41 0.86 -12.90
N ILE A 218 -6.37 0.85 -12.06
CA ILE A 218 -5.06 1.35 -12.42
C ILE A 218 -4.31 0.28 -13.18
N ARG A 219 -4.09 0.50 -14.47
CA ARG A 219 -3.22 -0.36 -15.27
C ARG A 219 -1.77 -0.09 -14.94
N ILE A 220 -1.12 -1.09 -14.42
CA ILE A 220 0.30 -1.05 -14.22
C ILE A 220 0.96 -1.87 -15.33
N HIS A 221 1.27 -1.21 -16.46
CA HIS A 221 2.15 -1.79 -17.48
C HIS A 221 3.57 -1.82 -16.95
N LYS A 222 4.11 -3.01 -16.73
CA LYS A 222 5.43 -3.16 -16.10
C LYS A 222 6.25 -4.22 -16.78
N PRO A 223 7.57 -3.98 -16.92
CA PRO A 223 8.48 -5.04 -17.21
C PRO A 223 8.42 -6.08 -16.08
N ARG A 224 8.27 -7.34 -16.47
CA ARG A 224 8.22 -8.49 -15.58
C ARG A 224 9.40 -9.39 -15.88
N VAL A 225 10.03 -9.90 -14.85
CA VAL A 225 11.03 -10.95 -14.97
C VAL A 225 10.39 -12.23 -14.44
N LEU A 226 10.15 -13.18 -15.34
CA LEU A 226 9.63 -14.49 -14.97
C LEU A 226 10.79 -15.38 -14.53
N VAL A 227 10.58 -16.08 -13.45
CA VAL A 227 11.51 -17.04 -12.86
C VAL A 227 10.87 -18.42 -12.96
N ASP A 228 11.40 -19.22 -13.88
CA ASP A 228 10.96 -20.60 -14.05
C ASP A 228 11.11 -21.39 -12.74
N GLY A 229 10.06 -22.14 -12.39
CA GLY A 229 9.98 -22.86 -11.11
C GLY A 229 11.10 -23.87 -10.92
N GLU A 230 11.50 -24.60 -11.96
CA GLU A 230 12.58 -25.59 -11.90
C GLU A 230 13.95 -24.93 -11.72
N SER A 231 14.11 -23.69 -12.18
CA SER A 231 15.34 -22.91 -12.07
C SER A 231 15.56 -22.30 -10.67
N LYS A 232 14.53 -22.19 -9.86
CA LYS A 232 14.58 -21.52 -8.52
C LYS A 232 15.69 -22.07 -7.62
N PRO A 233 15.89 -23.40 -7.45
CA PRO A 233 16.95 -23.91 -6.56
C PRO A 233 18.35 -23.53 -7.01
N ARG A 234 18.56 -23.43 -8.34
CA ARG A 234 19.85 -23.00 -8.90
C ARG A 234 20.09 -21.52 -8.63
N ILE A 235 19.07 -20.69 -8.82
CA ILE A 235 19.14 -19.24 -8.58
C ILE A 235 19.39 -18.97 -7.10
N LEU A 236 18.69 -19.63 -6.19
CA LEU A 236 18.89 -19.47 -4.74
C LEU A 236 20.32 -19.82 -4.30
N ARG A 237 20.92 -20.86 -4.87
CA ARG A 237 22.34 -21.19 -4.61
C ARG A 237 23.28 -20.09 -5.09
N GLN A 238 23.03 -19.49 -6.24
CA GLN A 238 23.82 -18.38 -6.77
C GLN A 238 23.67 -17.12 -5.89
N LEU A 239 22.45 -16.82 -5.46
CA LEU A 239 22.16 -15.70 -4.55
C LEU A 239 22.85 -15.87 -3.19
N ASN A 240 22.85 -17.10 -2.67
CA ASN A 240 23.57 -17.41 -1.43
C ASN A 240 25.09 -17.14 -1.52
N ASN A 241 25.70 -17.37 -2.68
CA ASN A 241 27.12 -17.02 -2.91
C ASN A 241 27.38 -15.50 -2.95
N LEU A 242 26.31 -14.70 -3.06
CA LEU A 242 26.33 -13.24 -3.04
C LEU A 242 25.82 -12.69 -1.70
N ASP A 243 25.77 -13.51 -0.65
CA ASP A 243 25.23 -13.17 0.66
C ASP A 243 23.76 -12.72 0.66
N VAL A 244 22.99 -13.12 -0.36
CA VAL A 244 21.54 -12.91 -0.42
C VAL A 244 20.84 -14.23 -0.09
N ASN A 245 20.53 -14.42 1.18
CA ASN A 245 19.94 -15.65 1.72
C ASN A 245 19.02 -15.35 2.92
N GLU A 246 18.34 -16.38 3.42
CA GLU A 246 17.41 -16.21 4.53
C GLU A 246 18.07 -15.65 5.80
N ALA A 247 19.30 -16.09 6.11
CA ALA A 247 20.01 -15.63 7.31
C ALA A 247 20.43 -14.15 7.24
N THR A 248 20.76 -13.66 6.05
CA THR A 248 21.15 -12.25 5.86
C THR A 248 19.94 -11.31 5.70
N LEU A 249 18.77 -11.85 5.35
CA LEU A 249 17.53 -11.08 5.10
C LEU A 249 16.50 -11.17 6.23
N SER A 250 16.77 -11.96 7.28
CA SER A 250 15.87 -12.16 8.44
C SER A 250 15.94 -11.05 9.52
#